data_57c7cf93ce88c8c13914f53c4f005d64
#
_entry.id   57c7cf93ce88c8c13914f53c4f005d64
#
_cell.length_a   1.000
_cell.length_b   1.000
_cell.length_c   1.000
_cell.angle_alpha   90.00
_cell.angle_beta   90.00
_cell.angle_gamma   90.00
#
_symmetry.space_group_name_H-M   'P 1'
#
loop_
_entity.id
_entity.type
_entity.pdbx_description
1 polymer ?
#
loop_
_entity_poly.entity_id
_entity_poly.type
_entity_poly.pdbx_seq_one_letter_code
_entity_poly.pdbx_strand_id
1 'polypeptide(L)'
;GVSGLIVRADLSEGIRVDGVTVDGEATVRGKDDDSPSTVVFSDTVTGHVIASDGSYALRVWDSNSEGIQNFGGIDAFPYSPEWVITGTWTEIPGGKSVGFEHLKDEGVARDEVVPGEITFSHEGVDYSIAAFKAGRALQLVFSDATSGDSSYSVGRFLFLAPNPDGTITLDFNYAILPPCAFSYAFNCPLPPAQNRFPFAIEAGEKN
;
A
#
# COMPACT_ATOMS: atom_id res chain seq x y z
N GLY A 1 -18.37 -14.89 16.04
CA GLY A 1 -17.83 -14.38 17.32
C GLY A 1 -17.22 -13.00 17.09
N VAL A 2 -17.41 -12.07 17.99
CA VAL A 2 -16.78 -10.74 17.91
C VAL A 2 -15.27 -10.94 18.07
N SER A 3 -14.54 -10.81 16.99
CA SER A 3 -13.08 -10.75 17.04
C SER A 3 -12.68 -9.30 17.32
N GLY A 4 -12.01 -9.05 18.41
CA GLY A 4 -11.56 -7.71 18.76
C GLY A 4 -10.61 -7.74 19.93
N LEU A 5 -9.86 -6.67 20.08
CA LEU A 5 -9.09 -6.40 21.29
C LEU A 5 -9.99 -5.72 22.32
N ILE A 6 -9.62 -5.86 23.59
CA ILE A 6 -10.24 -5.12 24.69
C ILE A 6 -9.30 -4.00 25.09
N VAL A 7 -9.83 -2.77 25.11
CA VAL A 7 -9.18 -1.61 25.71
C VAL A 7 -9.63 -1.52 27.17
N ARG A 8 -8.70 -1.40 28.10
CA ARG A 8 -8.95 -1.13 29.51
C ARG A 8 -8.41 0.23 29.86
N ALA A 9 -9.24 1.06 30.46
CA ALA A 9 -8.86 2.38 30.89
C ALA A 9 -9.74 2.87 32.06
N ASP A 10 -9.16 3.71 32.91
CA ASP A 10 -9.92 4.47 33.89
C ASP A 10 -10.51 5.73 33.25
N LEU A 11 -11.64 6.19 33.74
CA LEU A 11 -12.31 7.39 33.25
C LEU A 11 -11.39 8.62 33.17
N SER A 12 -10.45 8.74 34.14
CA SER A 12 -9.48 9.82 34.22
C SER A 12 -8.44 9.83 33.11
N GLU A 13 -8.24 8.71 32.38
CA GLU A 13 -7.29 8.61 31.28
C GLU A 13 -7.86 9.23 30.00
N GLY A 14 -9.18 9.47 29.94
CA GLY A 14 -9.84 10.13 28.83
C GLY A 14 -9.85 9.37 27.50
N ILE A 15 -9.50 8.07 27.52
CA ILE A 15 -9.49 7.22 26.32
C ILE A 15 -10.92 7.00 25.84
N ARG A 16 -11.14 7.14 24.54
CA ARG A 16 -12.45 6.95 23.92
C ARG A 16 -12.40 5.86 22.85
N VAL A 17 -13.45 5.05 22.81
CA VAL A 17 -13.69 4.07 21.72
C VAL A 17 -15.00 4.46 21.06
N ASP A 18 -14.97 4.70 19.76
CA ASP A 18 -16.15 5.14 18.97
C ASP A 18 -16.86 6.37 19.56
N GLY A 19 -16.06 7.29 20.12
CA GLY A 19 -16.55 8.53 20.74
C GLY A 19 -17.01 8.39 22.18
N VAL A 20 -17.08 7.17 22.75
CA VAL A 20 -17.50 6.91 24.14
C VAL A 20 -16.27 6.78 25.02
N THR A 21 -16.21 7.54 26.12
CA THR A 21 -15.10 7.42 27.10
C THR A 21 -15.15 6.05 27.78
N VAL A 22 -14.01 5.38 27.83
CA VAL A 22 -13.87 4.08 28.48
C VAL A 22 -13.80 4.26 29.98
N ASP A 23 -14.60 3.46 30.69
CA ASP A 23 -14.56 3.29 32.15
C ASP A 23 -14.58 1.79 32.43
N GLY A 24 -13.42 1.22 32.72
CA GLY A 24 -13.21 -0.23 32.82
C GLY A 24 -12.81 -0.85 31.50
N GLU A 25 -13.74 -1.40 30.73
CA GLU A 25 -13.43 -2.16 29.51
C GLU A 25 -14.31 -1.72 28.31
N ALA A 26 -13.69 -1.66 27.13
CA ALA A 26 -14.39 -1.51 25.86
C ALA A 26 -13.86 -2.47 24.80
N THR A 27 -14.74 -3.12 24.05
CA THR A 27 -14.36 -3.97 22.92
C THR A 27 -14.08 -3.12 21.71
N VAL A 28 -12.95 -3.38 21.03
CA VAL A 28 -12.54 -2.69 19.81
C VAL A 28 -12.65 -3.65 18.63
N ARG A 29 -13.46 -3.29 17.63
CA ARG A 29 -13.61 -4.04 16.39
C ARG A 29 -12.42 -3.76 15.45
N GLY A 30 -11.90 -4.81 14.83
CA GLY A 30 -10.80 -4.72 13.87
C GLY A 30 -11.23 -4.24 12.48
N LYS A 31 -10.25 -4.02 11.61
CA LYS A 31 -10.50 -3.54 10.24
C LYS A 31 -11.29 -4.52 9.37
N ASP A 32 -11.38 -5.78 9.76
CA ASP A 32 -12.14 -6.82 9.05
C ASP A 32 -13.63 -6.85 9.45
N ASP A 33 -14.04 -5.98 10.38
CA ASP A 33 -15.44 -5.74 10.72
C ASP A 33 -16.05 -4.74 9.74
N ASP A 34 -17.36 -4.83 9.51
CA ASP A 34 -18.10 -3.87 8.66
C ASP A 34 -18.00 -2.43 9.18
N SER A 35 -17.76 -2.27 10.48
CA SER A 35 -17.62 -0.99 11.16
C SER A 35 -16.45 -1.03 12.15
N PRO A 36 -15.20 -0.90 11.68
CA PRO A 36 -14.04 -0.88 12.55
C PRO A 36 -14.08 0.24 13.58
N SER A 37 -13.64 -0.05 14.80
CA SER A 37 -13.61 0.94 15.87
C SER A 37 -12.44 1.91 15.72
N THR A 38 -12.70 3.17 16.11
CA THR A 38 -11.65 4.18 16.30
C THR A 38 -11.36 4.32 17.79
N VAL A 39 -10.07 4.25 18.15
CA VAL A 39 -9.61 4.51 19.51
C VAL A 39 -8.96 5.88 19.54
N VAL A 40 -9.36 6.74 20.47
CA VAL A 40 -8.77 8.06 20.70
C VAL A 40 -8.03 8.02 22.03
N PHE A 41 -6.72 8.19 22.00
CA PHE A 41 -5.87 8.17 23.21
C PHE A 41 -5.64 9.56 23.77
N SER A 42 -5.60 10.58 22.88
CA SER A 42 -5.48 12.00 23.24
C SER A 42 -6.03 12.85 22.09
N ASP A 43 -5.92 14.16 22.21
CA ASP A 43 -6.33 15.09 21.14
C ASP A 43 -5.48 14.94 19.86
N THR A 44 -4.29 14.36 19.97
CA THR A 44 -3.35 14.19 18.85
C THR A 44 -3.11 12.74 18.46
N VAL A 45 -3.48 11.78 19.31
CA VAL A 45 -3.17 10.35 19.13
C VAL A 45 -4.46 9.55 18.95
N THR A 46 -4.57 8.92 17.79
CA THR A 46 -5.69 8.03 17.43
C THR A 46 -5.17 6.68 16.95
N GLY A 47 -6.02 5.68 16.94
CA GLY A 47 -5.64 4.37 16.41
C GLY A 47 -6.83 3.48 16.05
N HIS A 48 -6.54 2.42 15.34
CA HIS A 48 -7.47 1.34 15.07
C HIS A 48 -6.76 -0.02 15.07
N VAL A 49 -7.53 -1.07 15.31
CA VAL A 49 -7.03 -2.44 15.26
C VAL A 49 -6.91 -2.88 13.81
N ILE A 50 -5.72 -3.38 13.45
CA ILE A 50 -5.47 -4.09 12.20
C ILE A 50 -5.29 -5.58 12.49
N ALA A 51 -5.77 -6.43 11.60
CA ALA A 51 -5.55 -7.87 11.65
C ALA A 51 -4.77 -8.30 10.41
N SER A 52 -3.91 -9.30 10.58
CA SER A 52 -3.20 -9.96 9.49
C SER A 52 -2.91 -11.39 9.94
N ASP A 53 -3.31 -12.37 9.12
CA ASP A 53 -2.98 -13.80 9.31
C ASP A 53 -3.27 -14.35 10.72
N GLY A 54 -4.41 -13.94 11.29
CA GLY A 54 -4.83 -14.40 12.63
C GLY A 54 -4.13 -13.70 13.80
N SER A 55 -3.30 -12.71 13.54
CA SER A 55 -2.71 -11.82 14.55
C SER A 55 -3.39 -10.45 14.55
N TYR A 56 -3.28 -9.75 15.69
CA TYR A 56 -3.79 -8.39 15.84
C TYR A 56 -2.65 -7.43 16.11
N ALA A 57 -2.76 -6.23 15.54
CA ALA A 57 -1.88 -5.11 15.84
C ALA A 57 -2.71 -3.82 15.96
N LEU A 58 -2.20 -2.86 16.70
CA LEU A 58 -2.78 -1.54 16.80
C LEU A 58 -2.01 -0.60 15.86
N ARG A 59 -2.71 0.02 14.90
CA ARG A 59 -2.18 1.11 14.11
C ARG A 59 -2.46 2.41 14.83
N VAL A 60 -1.40 3.18 15.09
CA VAL A 60 -1.48 4.46 15.82
C VAL A 60 -1.01 5.58 14.92
N TRP A 61 -1.71 6.69 14.94
CA TRP A 61 -1.31 7.97 14.34
C TRP A 61 -1.18 9.01 15.42
N ASP A 62 -0.11 9.78 15.36
CA ASP A 62 0.15 10.94 16.19
C ASP A 62 0.37 12.16 15.29
N SER A 63 -0.57 13.10 15.33
CA SER A 63 -0.47 14.36 14.56
C SER A 63 0.67 15.26 15.03
N ASN A 64 1.25 15.00 16.23
CA ASN A 64 2.42 15.68 16.75
C ASN A 64 3.72 14.89 16.55
N SER A 65 3.68 13.77 15.82
CA SER A 65 4.92 13.02 15.54
C SER A 65 5.92 13.89 14.76
N GLU A 66 7.19 13.69 15.03
CA GLU A 66 8.29 14.40 14.35
C GLU A 66 8.19 14.27 12.83
N GLY A 67 7.80 13.09 12.33
CA GLY A 67 7.63 12.81 10.91
C GLY A 67 6.60 13.73 10.26
N ILE A 68 5.44 13.98 10.88
CA ILE A 68 4.40 14.85 10.30
C ILE A 68 4.75 16.32 10.47
N GLN A 69 5.37 16.69 11.59
CA GLN A 69 5.77 18.08 11.85
C GLN A 69 6.87 18.57 10.89
N ASN A 70 7.74 17.67 10.44
CA ASN A 70 8.82 17.96 9.51
C ASN A 70 8.48 17.57 8.05
N PHE A 71 7.23 17.15 7.77
CA PHE A 71 6.84 16.73 6.44
C PHE A 71 6.81 17.92 5.46
N GLY A 72 7.78 17.96 4.56
CA GLY A 72 7.97 19.04 3.58
C GLY A 72 7.09 18.93 2.32
N GLY A 73 6.32 17.86 2.17
CA GLY A 73 5.54 17.55 0.97
C GLY A 73 6.09 16.35 0.21
N ILE A 74 5.46 16.06 -0.91
CA ILE A 74 5.88 15.00 -1.84
C ILE A 74 6.26 15.69 -3.15
N ASP A 75 7.45 15.41 -3.63
CA ASP A 75 7.92 15.89 -4.94
C ASP A 75 7.48 14.94 -6.04
N ALA A 76 7.43 15.43 -7.27
CA ALA A 76 7.07 14.64 -8.44
C ALA A 76 7.93 15.02 -9.64
N PHE A 77 8.13 14.08 -10.54
CA PHE A 77 8.66 14.37 -11.87
C PHE A 77 7.66 15.23 -12.66
N PRO A 78 8.11 16.05 -13.61
CA PRO A 78 7.20 16.70 -14.54
C PRO A 78 6.34 15.69 -15.29
N TYR A 79 5.08 16.06 -15.58
CA TYR A 79 4.22 15.18 -16.39
C TYR A 79 4.87 14.87 -17.74
N SER A 80 4.90 13.59 -18.08
CA SER A 80 5.44 13.11 -19.35
C SER A 80 4.43 12.16 -20.03
N PRO A 81 3.91 12.51 -21.22
CA PRO A 81 2.97 11.66 -21.94
C PRO A 81 3.60 10.38 -22.47
N GLU A 82 4.92 10.30 -22.59
CA GLU A 82 5.64 9.08 -23.00
C GLU A 82 5.53 7.97 -21.95
N TRP A 83 5.25 8.32 -20.68
CA TRP A 83 5.02 7.39 -19.59
C TRP A 83 3.54 7.02 -19.38
N VAL A 84 2.71 7.29 -20.40
CA VAL A 84 1.35 6.76 -20.52
C VAL A 84 1.37 5.62 -21.53
N ILE A 85 1.55 4.39 -21.02
CA ILE A 85 1.73 3.20 -21.85
C ILE A 85 0.42 2.42 -21.91
N THR A 86 -0.01 2.03 -23.09
CA THR A 86 -1.12 1.09 -23.26
C THR A 86 -0.60 -0.33 -23.31
N GLY A 87 -0.99 -1.13 -22.35
CA GLY A 87 -0.70 -2.57 -22.30
C GLY A 87 -1.91 -3.42 -22.66
N THR A 88 -1.69 -4.72 -22.74
CA THR A 88 -2.73 -5.72 -22.88
C THR A 88 -3.02 -6.36 -21.53
N TRP A 89 -4.29 -6.52 -21.20
CA TRP A 89 -4.75 -7.26 -20.04
C TRP A 89 -5.28 -8.62 -20.47
N THR A 90 -4.76 -9.69 -19.88
CA THR A 90 -5.25 -11.04 -20.07
C THR A 90 -5.68 -11.61 -18.73
N GLU A 91 -6.99 -11.77 -18.53
CA GLU A 91 -7.52 -12.35 -17.30
C GLU A 91 -7.08 -13.80 -17.13
N ILE A 92 -6.70 -14.17 -15.89
CA ILE A 92 -6.39 -15.55 -15.50
C ILE A 92 -7.59 -16.08 -14.68
N PRO A 93 -8.40 -17.00 -15.23
CA PRO A 93 -9.53 -17.56 -14.50
C PRO A 93 -9.09 -18.17 -13.15
N GLY A 94 -9.67 -17.69 -12.05
CA GLY A 94 -9.30 -18.09 -10.70
C GLY A 94 -8.03 -17.43 -10.14
N GLY A 95 -7.35 -16.63 -10.95
CA GLY A 95 -6.11 -15.96 -10.56
C GLY A 95 -4.90 -16.89 -10.49
N LYS A 96 -3.72 -16.31 -10.33
CA LYS A 96 -2.45 -17.00 -10.10
C LYS A 96 -1.87 -16.52 -8.77
N SER A 97 -1.44 -17.46 -7.92
CA SER A 97 -0.67 -17.10 -6.71
C SER A 97 0.75 -16.68 -7.11
N VAL A 98 1.16 -15.52 -6.63
CA VAL A 98 2.52 -14.97 -6.80
C VAL A 98 3.01 -14.54 -5.44
N GLY A 99 4.21 -14.99 -5.09
CA GLY A 99 4.88 -14.58 -3.85
C GLY A 99 5.42 -13.16 -3.94
N PHE A 100 5.01 -12.31 -3.01
CA PHE A 100 5.57 -10.98 -2.81
C PHE A 100 6.33 -10.94 -1.48
N GLU A 101 7.61 -10.66 -1.53
CA GLU A 101 8.39 -10.37 -0.33
C GLU A 101 7.96 -9.02 0.23
N HIS A 102 8.12 -8.82 1.54
CA HIS A 102 7.84 -7.56 2.20
C HIS A 102 9.11 -7.02 2.87
N LEU A 103 9.19 -5.71 2.95
CA LEU A 103 10.39 -4.98 3.40
C LEU A 103 10.95 -5.47 4.75
N LYS A 104 10.09 -5.91 5.66
CA LYS A 104 10.47 -6.34 7.02
C LYS A 104 10.47 -7.86 7.22
N ASP A 105 10.03 -8.62 6.23
CA ASP A 105 9.90 -10.08 6.30
C ASP A 105 10.92 -10.71 5.36
N GLU A 106 12.21 -10.40 5.56
CA GLU A 106 13.30 -10.85 4.70
C GLU A 106 13.27 -12.37 4.45
N GLY A 107 13.24 -12.75 3.18
CA GLY A 107 13.19 -14.16 2.76
C GLY A 107 11.83 -14.84 2.93
N VAL A 108 10.78 -14.13 3.36
CA VAL A 108 9.42 -14.67 3.47
C VAL A 108 8.52 -13.97 2.45
N ALA A 109 8.08 -14.71 1.43
CA ALA A 109 7.09 -14.22 0.48
C ALA A 109 5.67 -14.51 1.00
N ARG A 110 4.78 -13.53 0.85
CA ARG A 110 3.34 -13.71 1.05
C ARG A 110 2.68 -13.94 -0.30
N ASP A 111 1.80 -14.91 -0.36
CA ASP A 111 1.07 -15.24 -1.57
C ASP A 111 -0.05 -14.23 -1.81
N GLU A 112 0.04 -13.53 -2.93
CA GLU A 112 -1.00 -12.61 -3.40
C GLU A 112 -1.65 -13.15 -4.66
N VAL A 113 -2.95 -12.93 -4.79
CA VAL A 113 -3.70 -13.35 -5.98
C VAL A 113 -3.53 -12.31 -7.08
N VAL A 114 -2.88 -12.71 -8.16
CA VAL A 114 -2.73 -11.95 -9.40
C VAL A 114 -3.84 -12.41 -10.37
N PRO A 115 -4.85 -11.57 -10.62
CA PRO A 115 -6.04 -11.97 -11.36
C PRO A 115 -5.85 -11.99 -12.88
N GLY A 116 -4.72 -11.52 -13.38
CA GLY A 116 -4.42 -11.50 -14.82
C GLY A 116 -2.98 -11.10 -15.09
N GLU A 117 -2.60 -11.23 -16.33
CA GLU A 117 -1.29 -10.85 -16.86
C GLU A 117 -1.38 -9.50 -17.56
N ILE A 118 -0.41 -8.62 -17.30
CA ILE A 118 -0.26 -7.35 -17.99
C ILE A 118 0.98 -7.44 -18.87
N THR A 119 0.82 -7.22 -20.17
CA THR A 119 1.96 -7.16 -21.09
C THR A 119 2.00 -5.80 -21.78
N PHE A 120 3.20 -5.29 -21.98
CA PHE A 120 3.44 -4.06 -22.72
C PHE A 120 4.82 -4.10 -23.38
N SER A 121 5.03 -3.26 -24.39
CA SER A 121 6.33 -3.10 -25.03
C SER A 121 6.91 -1.73 -24.72
N HIS A 122 8.20 -1.66 -24.42
CA HIS A 122 8.95 -0.43 -24.25
C HIS A 122 10.29 -0.58 -24.97
N GLU A 123 10.63 0.37 -25.83
CA GLU A 123 11.86 0.36 -26.67
C GLU A 123 12.11 -0.95 -27.43
N GLY A 124 11.02 -1.60 -27.88
CA GLY A 124 11.08 -2.86 -28.64
C GLY A 124 11.31 -4.11 -27.79
N VAL A 125 11.27 -3.99 -26.47
CA VAL A 125 11.31 -5.11 -25.52
C VAL A 125 9.94 -5.33 -24.93
N ASP A 126 9.49 -6.57 -24.88
CA ASP A 126 8.22 -6.95 -24.28
C ASP A 126 8.40 -7.29 -22.80
N TYR A 127 7.52 -6.75 -21.98
CA TYR A 127 7.46 -6.96 -20.53
C TYR A 127 6.15 -7.65 -20.16
N SER A 128 6.25 -8.63 -19.26
CA SER A 128 5.10 -9.26 -18.60
C SER A 128 5.22 -8.99 -17.10
N ILE A 129 4.24 -8.30 -16.54
CA ILE A 129 4.27 -7.82 -15.17
C ILE A 129 3.07 -8.35 -14.37
N ALA A 130 3.22 -8.38 -13.05
CA ALA A 130 2.20 -8.83 -12.12
C ALA A 130 1.67 -7.67 -11.28
N ALA A 131 0.34 -7.55 -11.21
CA ALA A 131 -0.33 -6.65 -10.28
C ALA A 131 -1.35 -7.45 -9.47
N PHE A 132 -1.36 -7.31 -8.16
CA PHE A 132 -2.31 -8.02 -7.31
C PHE A 132 -3.55 -7.18 -7.01
N LYS A 133 -4.62 -7.84 -6.59
CA LYS A 133 -5.88 -7.19 -6.31
C LYS A 133 -5.80 -6.35 -5.02
N ALA A 134 -6.10 -5.07 -5.12
CA ALA A 134 -6.17 -4.14 -4.00
C ALA A 134 -7.54 -3.43 -3.99
N GLY A 135 -8.48 -3.99 -3.26
CA GLY A 135 -9.86 -3.50 -3.26
C GLY A 135 -10.52 -3.62 -4.65
N ARG A 136 -10.85 -2.49 -5.26
CA ARG A 136 -11.44 -2.41 -6.61
C ARG A 136 -10.41 -2.23 -7.73
N ALA A 137 -9.17 -1.98 -7.37
CA ALA A 137 -8.07 -1.76 -8.30
C ALA A 137 -7.09 -2.94 -8.29
N LEU A 138 -6.16 -2.91 -9.24
CA LEU A 138 -4.93 -3.68 -9.21
C LEU A 138 -3.82 -2.78 -8.67
N GLN A 139 -2.96 -3.31 -7.84
CA GLN A 139 -1.75 -2.64 -7.37
C GLN A 139 -0.54 -3.24 -8.05
N LEU A 140 0.10 -2.46 -8.88
CA LEU A 140 1.43 -2.73 -9.42
C LEU A 140 2.47 -2.19 -8.44
N VAL A 141 3.33 -3.09 -7.96
CA VAL A 141 4.53 -2.76 -7.19
C VAL A 141 5.71 -2.90 -8.13
N PHE A 142 6.45 -1.84 -8.36
CA PHE A 142 7.56 -1.84 -9.31
C PHE A 142 8.76 -1.04 -8.81
N SER A 143 9.92 -1.37 -9.35
CA SER A 143 11.13 -0.56 -9.25
C SER A 143 11.72 -0.34 -10.65
N ASP A 144 12.47 0.71 -10.81
CA ASP A 144 13.08 1.12 -12.06
C ASP A 144 14.46 1.75 -11.80
N ALA A 145 15.13 2.22 -12.83
CA ALA A 145 16.48 2.77 -12.68
C ALA A 145 16.55 4.09 -11.87
N THR A 146 15.41 4.72 -11.53
CA THR A 146 15.36 5.86 -10.61
C THR A 146 15.38 5.43 -9.14
N SER A 147 15.09 4.14 -8.86
CA SER A 147 14.94 3.63 -7.49
C SER A 147 16.27 3.64 -6.74
N GLY A 148 16.34 4.37 -5.62
CA GLY A 148 17.55 4.56 -4.81
C GLY A 148 18.43 5.72 -5.27
N ASP A 149 18.03 6.44 -6.31
CA ASP A 149 18.65 7.68 -6.78
C ASP A 149 17.68 8.84 -6.62
N SER A 150 16.78 9.03 -7.57
CA SER A 150 15.78 10.11 -7.59
C SER A 150 14.38 9.67 -7.14
N SER A 151 14.17 8.39 -6.90
CA SER A 151 12.95 7.86 -6.26
C SER A 151 13.29 6.86 -5.13
N TYR A 152 12.28 6.48 -4.35
CA TYR A 152 12.46 5.62 -3.18
C TYR A 152 13.06 4.26 -3.54
N SER A 153 14.08 3.83 -2.80
CA SER A 153 14.89 2.64 -3.08
C SER A 153 14.11 1.32 -3.16
N VAL A 154 12.99 1.23 -2.44
CA VAL A 154 12.14 0.02 -2.45
C VAL A 154 11.26 -0.04 -3.71
N GLY A 155 11.08 1.09 -4.41
CA GLY A 155 10.21 1.23 -5.57
C GLY A 155 8.95 2.04 -5.28
N ARG A 156 7.99 1.95 -6.19
CA ARG A 156 6.75 2.75 -6.21
C ARG A 156 5.54 1.89 -6.47
N PHE A 157 4.36 2.43 -6.20
CA PHE A 157 3.08 1.79 -6.46
C PHE A 157 2.35 2.51 -7.60
N LEU A 158 1.65 1.74 -8.43
CA LEU A 158 0.73 2.26 -9.41
C LEU A 158 -0.60 1.49 -9.31
N PHE A 159 -1.70 2.21 -9.18
CA PHE A 159 -3.04 1.62 -9.14
C PHE A 159 -3.67 1.63 -10.52
N LEU A 160 -4.17 0.48 -10.95
CA LEU A 160 -4.60 0.21 -12.30
C LEU A 160 -6.00 -0.41 -12.31
N ALA A 161 -6.68 -0.28 -13.43
CA ALA A 161 -7.89 -1.03 -13.72
C ALA A 161 -7.90 -1.44 -15.20
N PRO A 162 -8.27 -2.70 -15.52
CA PRO A 162 -8.44 -3.13 -16.90
C PRO A 162 -9.56 -2.35 -17.60
N ASN A 163 -9.35 -2.02 -18.86
CA ASN A 163 -10.37 -1.46 -19.72
C ASN A 163 -11.31 -2.55 -20.28
N PRO A 164 -12.55 -2.22 -20.62
CA PRO A 164 -13.50 -3.20 -21.18
C PRO A 164 -13.08 -3.85 -22.51
N ASP A 165 -12.16 -3.23 -23.23
CA ASP A 165 -11.63 -3.71 -24.51
C ASP A 165 -10.44 -4.67 -24.41
N GLY A 166 -10.05 -5.04 -23.18
CA GLY A 166 -8.91 -5.93 -22.93
C GLY A 166 -7.57 -5.20 -22.90
N THR A 167 -7.58 -3.87 -22.94
CA THR A 167 -6.37 -3.08 -22.70
C THR A 167 -6.23 -2.69 -21.22
N ILE A 168 -5.08 -2.20 -20.86
CA ILE A 168 -4.82 -1.58 -19.55
C ILE A 168 -3.91 -0.36 -19.73
N THR A 169 -4.24 0.74 -19.06
CA THR A 169 -3.43 1.96 -19.13
C THR A 169 -2.44 1.98 -17.96
N LEU A 170 -1.17 1.99 -18.26
CA LEU A 170 -0.05 2.17 -17.33
C LEU A 170 0.36 3.65 -17.38
N ASP A 171 -0.35 4.50 -16.65
CA ASP A 171 0.01 5.91 -16.54
C ASP A 171 0.94 6.11 -15.34
N PHE A 172 2.24 6.02 -15.57
CA PHE A 172 3.25 6.16 -14.53
C PHE A 172 3.33 7.57 -13.94
N ASN A 173 2.67 8.58 -14.55
CA ASN A 173 2.55 9.90 -13.93
C ASN A 173 1.73 9.86 -12.62
N TYR A 174 0.95 8.80 -12.41
CA TYR A 174 0.24 8.53 -11.16
C TYR A 174 0.98 7.54 -10.24
N ALA A 175 2.23 7.22 -10.52
CA ALA A 175 3.03 6.40 -9.61
C ALA A 175 3.28 7.15 -8.29
N ILE A 176 3.06 6.46 -7.17
CA ILE A 176 3.17 7.03 -5.82
C ILE A 176 4.27 6.36 -5.02
N LEU A 177 4.84 7.09 -4.09
CA LEU A 177 5.73 6.54 -3.08
C LEU A 177 4.93 5.65 -2.11
N PRO A 178 5.46 4.46 -1.74
CA PRO A 178 4.78 3.60 -0.79
C PRO A 178 4.81 4.20 0.63
N PRO A 179 3.85 3.85 1.51
CA PRO A 179 3.80 4.39 2.87
C PRO A 179 5.08 4.18 3.70
N CYS A 180 5.88 3.15 3.37
CA CYS A 180 7.18 2.91 4.03
C CYS A 180 8.26 3.94 3.68
N ALA A 181 8.06 4.75 2.63
CA ALA A 181 8.91 5.90 2.35
C ALA A 181 8.75 7.01 3.41
N PHE A 182 7.59 7.08 4.07
CA PHE A 182 7.25 8.11 5.03
C PHE A 182 7.28 7.62 6.49
N SER A 183 7.12 6.31 6.71
CA SER A 183 7.10 5.75 8.07
C SER A 183 7.59 4.30 8.09
N TYR A 184 8.56 4.04 8.95
CA TYR A 184 9.08 2.70 9.22
C TYR A 184 8.01 1.74 9.81
N ALA A 185 6.85 2.25 10.24
CA ALA A 185 5.75 1.43 10.76
C ALA A 185 5.05 0.59 9.69
N PHE A 186 5.26 0.91 8.40
CA PHE A 186 4.68 0.15 7.30
C PHE A 186 5.60 -0.98 6.83
N ASN A 187 5.00 -2.11 6.48
CA ASN A 187 5.66 -3.26 5.88
C ASN A 187 5.14 -3.43 4.45
N CYS A 188 5.80 -2.77 3.51
CA CYS A 188 5.35 -2.71 2.13
C CYS A 188 5.84 -3.92 1.32
N PRO A 189 5.03 -4.38 0.33
CA PRO A 189 5.49 -5.40 -0.61
C PRO A 189 6.64 -4.87 -1.46
N LEU A 190 7.59 -5.75 -1.75
CA LEU A 190 8.72 -5.50 -2.64
C LEU A 190 8.35 -5.85 -4.08
N PRO A 191 8.93 -5.15 -5.08
CA PRO A 191 8.74 -5.50 -6.48
C PRO A 191 9.23 -6.92 -6.77
N PRO A 192 8.38 -7.81 -7.33
CA PRO A 192 8.84 -9.11 -7.82
C PRO A 192 9.79 -8.91 -9.01
N ALA A 193 10.57 -9.93 -9.35
CA ALA A 193 11.61 -9.81 -10.34
C ALA A 193 11.14 -9.25 -11.71
N GLN A 194 9.96 -9.68 -12.18
CA GLN A 194 9.38 -9.21 -13.44
C GLN A 194 8.90 -7.76 -13.43
N ASN A 195 8.76 -7.15 -12.25
CA ASN A 195 8.35 -5.76 -12.09
C ASN A 195 9.54 -4.82 -11.82
N ARG A 196 10.76 -5.29 -12.02
CA ARG A 196 11.99 -4.49 -11.88
C ARG A 196 12.46 -4.07 -13.26
N PHE A 197 12.25 -2.81 -13.61
CA PHE A 197 12.56 -2.28 -14.92
C PHE A 197 14.03 -1.79 -15.00
N PRO A 198 14.77 -2.12 -16.07
CA PRO A 198 16.16 -1.68 -16.25
C PRO A 198 16.29 -0.24 -16.74
N PHE A 199 15.17 0.44 -17.05
CA PHE A 199 15.12 1.81 -17.54
C PHE A 199 14.56 2.75 -16.47
N ALA A 200 14.81 4.06 -16.60
CA ALA A 200 14.32 5.07 -15.68
C ALA A 200 12.91 5.52 -16.06
N ILE A 201 11.98 5.45 -15.12
CA ILE A 201 10.61 5.99 -15.27
C ILE A 201 10.57 7.34 -14.56
N GLU A 202 10.94 8.41 -15.29
CA GLU A 202 10.94 9.78 -14.77
C GLU A 202 9.54 10.40 -14.81
N ALA A 203 8.60 9.76 -14.11
CA ALA A 203 7.21 10.15 -13.98
C ALA A 203 6.65 9.78 -12.61
N GLY A 204 5.64 10.50 -12.11
CA GLY A 204 5.03 10.28 -10.81
C GLY A 204 5.85 10.84 -9.64
N GLU A 205 5.57 10.38 -8.43
CA GLU A 205 6.22 10.85 -7.20
C GLU A 205 7.70 10.43 -7.13
N LYS A 206 8.52 11.30 -6.55
CA LYS A 206 9.96 11.12 -6.31
C LYS A 206 10.36 11.58 -4.91
N ASN A 207 11.62 11.29 -4.51
CA ASN A 207 12.21 11.78 -3.25
C ASN A 207 12.49 13.29 -3.30
#